data_05a685a10a7e7e74c62eb5560b09e11c
#
_entry.id   05a685a10a7e7e74c62eb5560b09e11c
#
_cell.length_a   1.000
_cell.length_b   1.000
_cell.length_c   1.000
_cell.angle_alpha   90.00
_cell.angle_beta   90.00
_cell.angle_gamma   90.00
#
_symmetry.space_group_name_H-M   'P 1'
#
loop_
_entity.id
_entity.type
_entity.pdbx_description
1 polymer ?
#
loop_
_entity_poly.entity_id
_entity_poly.type
_entity_poly.pdbx_seq_one_letter_code
_entity_poly.pdbx_strand_id
1 'polypeptide(L)'
;MHDAKPIKCLVVDDEPPAREIIARYIAEVPMLQLAGESPNAVQAMSFLQHHPVDLIFLDIRLPQLNGNEFLKILKNPPKVIFTTAHAEYALEGYELDIVDYLLKPVQFDRFLKAVHKAVQTNYAEPAPIAPEFKQQAFVYFRADRKMVKVMLDDILYIESMKDYIKVVTTKGVIITKQSISSVEEMLPEDLFLRTHRSFIVALPKIRSYTSELIEIEKVEIPIGKLFRNGVMKVLG
;
A
#
# COMPACT_ATOMS: atom_id res chain seq x y z
N MET A 1 -36.50 -10.30 -0.29
CA MET A 1 -35.13 -10.63 0.12
C MET A 1 -34.40 -11.00 -1.16
N HIS A 2 -33.45 -10.19 -1.62
CA HIS A 2 -32.63 -10.54 -2.77
C HIS A 2 -31.59 -11.54 -2.27
N ASP A 3 -31.69 -12.79 -2.69
CA ASP A 3 -30.65 -13.80 -2.53
C ASP A 3 -29.44 -13.35 -3.38
N ALA A 4 -28.56 -12.55 -2.79
CA ALA A 4 -27.31 -12.21 -3.43
C ALA A 4 -26.46 -13.50 -3.51
N LYS A 5 -26.06 -13.85 -4.74
CA LYS A 5 -25.20 -15.01 -4.98
C LYS A 5 -23.90 -14.87 -4.20
N PRO A 6 -23.46 -15.90 -3.48
CA PRO A 6 -22.21 -15.80 -2.71
C PRO A 6 -21.01 -15.59 -3.63
N ILE A 7 -20.06 -14.81 -3.17
CA ILE A 7 -18.78 -14.50 -3.84
C ILE A 7 -17.88 -15.72 -3.74
N LYS A 8 -17.52 -16.31 -4.87
CA LYS A 8 -16.67 -17.49 -4.93
C LYS A 8 -15.20 -17.10 -4.79
N CYS A 9 -14.55 -17.60 -3.74
CA CYS A 9 -13.19 -17.28 -3.36
C CYS A 9 -12.24 -18.43 -3.66
N LEU A 10 -11.10 -18.14 -4.28
CA LEU A 10 -9.97 -19.05 -4.41
C LEU A 10 -8.84 -18.56 -3.48
N VAL A 11 -8.24 -19.48 -2.74
CA VAL A 11 -7.05 -19.19 -1.91
C VAL A 11 -5.83 -19.81 -2.56
N VAL A 12 -4.80 -19.01 -2.82
CA VAL A 12 -3.55 -19.43 -3.49
C VAL A 12 -2.37 -19.06 -2.61
N ASP A 13 -1.77 -20.06 -1.97
CA ASP A 13 -0.67 -19.88 -1.03
C ASP A 13 0.07 -21.22 -0.90
N ASP A 14 1.39 -21.26 -0.88
CA ASP A 14 2.15 -22.51 -0.75
C ASP A 14 2.18 -23.02 0.70
N GLU A 15 1.95 -22.14 1.68
CA GLU A 15 1.92 -22.47 3.10
C GLU A 15 0.55 -23.00 3.54
N PRO A 16 0.38 -24.29 3.90
CA PRO A 16 -0.91 -24.83 4.35
C PRO A 16 -1.56 -24.05 5.51
N PRO A 17 -0.81 -23.62 6.56
CA PRO A 17 -1.42 -22.87 7.65
C PRO A 17 -2.00 -21.51 7.21
N ALA A 18 -1.37 -20.84 6.22
CA ALA A 18 -1.88 -19.59 5.71
C ALA A 18 -3.19 -19.78 4.93
N ARG A 19 -3.29 -20.86 4.12
CA ARG A 19 -4.55 -21.22 3.44
C ARG A 19 -5.65 -21.51 4.44
N GLU A 20 -5.37 -22.31 5.46
CA GLU A 20 -6.35 -22.69 6.52
C GLU A 20 -6.92 -21.45 7.22
N ILE A 21 -6.09 -20.45 7.53
CA ILE A 21 -6.53 -19.21 8.18
C ILE A 21 -7.52 -18.46 7.27
N ILE A 22 -7.17 -18.26 6.01
CA ILE A 22 -8.04 -17.55 5.05
C ILE A 22 -9.32 -18.35 4.78
N ALA A 23 -9.22 -19.67 4.59
CA ALA A 23 -10.39 -20.53 4.39
C ALA A 23 -11.36 -20.48 5.58
N ARG A 24 -10.85 -20.47 6.80
CA ARG A 24 -11.65 -20.30 8.01
C ARG A 24 -12.35 -18.92 8.03
N TYR A 25 -11.65 -17.85 7.70
CA TYR A 25 -12.24 -16.51 7.64
C TYR A 25 -13.33 -16.41 6.56
N ILE A 26 -13.12 -17.06 5.40
CA ILE A 26 -14.14 -17.14 4.36
C ILE A 26 -15.40 -17.83 4.90
N ALA A 27 -15.25 -18.93 5.65
CA ALA A 27 -16.40 -19.66 6.22
C ALA A 27 -17.16 -18.85 7.28
N GLU A 28 -16.52 -17.90 7.97
CA GLU A 28 -17.16 -17.03 8.96
C GLU A 28 -17.97 -15.87 8.32
N VAL A 29 -17.79 -15.60 7.02
CA VAL A 29 -18.43 -14.46 6.32
C VAL A 29 -19.52 -14.98 5.37
N PRO A 30 -20.84 -14.84 5.68
CA PRO A 30 -21.94 -15.47 4.96
C PRO A 30 -22.02 -15.13 3.46
N MET A 31 -21.48 -13.97 3.04
CA MET A 31 -21.48 -13.56 1.64
C MET A 31 -20.36 -14.21 0.82
N LEU A 32 -19.41 -14.91 1.44
CA LEU A 32 -18.30 -15.57 0.80
C LEU A 32 -18.52 -17.07 0.72
N GLN A 33 -17.97 -17.71 -0.30
CA GLN A 33 -17.94 -19.15 -0.48
C GLN A 33 -16.55 -19.56 -0.94
N LEU A 34 -15.89 -20.46 -0.21
CA LEU A 34 -14.65 -21.07 -0.66
C LEU A 34 -14.95 -21.95 -1.88
N ALA A 35 -14.39 -21.58 -3.03
CA ALA A 35 -14.48 -22.36 -4.26
C ALA A 35 -13.37 -23.42 -4.34
N GLY A 36 -12.19 -23.10 -3.80
CA GLY A 36 -11.05 -24.00 -3.79
C GLY A 36 -9.80 -23.39 -3.16
N GLU A 37 -8.78 -24.22 -3.04
CA GLU A 37 -7.44 -23.87 -2.57
C GLU A 37 -6.39 -24.38 -3.55
N SER A 38 -5.31 -23.65 -3.73
CA SER A 38 -4.20 -24.05 -4.61
C SER A 38 -2.86 -23.73 -3.95
N PRO A 39 -1.89 -24.67 -3.95
CA PRO A 39 -0.59 -24.45 -3.33
C PRO A 39 0.42 -23.74 -4.26
N ASN A 40 0.06 -23.45 -5.50
CA ASN A 40 0.93 -22.77 -6.46
C ASN A 40 0.14 -22.18 -7.65
N ALA A 41 0.81 -21.34 -8.41
CA ALA A 41 0.22 -20.63 -9.56
C ALA A 41 -0.28 -21.58 -10.67
N VAL A 42 0.40 -22.70 -10.92
CA VAL A 42 0.04 -23.66 -11.98
C VAL A 42 -1.30 -24.33 -11.69
N GLN A 43 -1.48 -24.79 -10.45
CA GLN A 43 -2.76 -25.39 -10.01
C GLN A 43 -3.87 -24.34 -9.95
N ALA A 44 -3.57 -23.11 -9.51
CA ALA A 44 -4.52 -22.00 -9.52
C ALA A 44 -4.99 -21.69 -10.96
N MET A 45 -4.08 -21.66 -11.94
CA MET A 45 -4.41 -21.45 -13.33
C MET A 45 -5.34 -22.56 -13.87
N SER A 46 -5.03 -23.81 -13.59
CA SER A 46 -5.88 -24.96 -13.97
C SER A 46 -7.25 -24.87 -13.31
N PHE A 47 -7.32 -24.47 -12.04
CA PHE A 47 -8.59 -24.29 -11.32
C PHE A 47 -9.46 -23.20 -11.97
N LEU A 48 -8.87 -22.04 -12.28
CA LEU A 48 -9.58 -20.91 -12.89
C LEU A 48 -10.14 -21.21 -14.29
N GLN A 49 -9.55 -22.15 -15.02
CA GLN A 49 -10.07 -22.58 -16.35
C GLN A 49 -11.38 -23.37 -16.24
N HIS A 50 -11.62 -24.04 -15.11
CA HIS A 50 -12.76 -24.96 -14.97
C HIS A 50 -13.81 -24.49 -13.94
N HIS A 51 -13.48 -23.51 -13.12
CA HIS A 51 -14.36 -23.04 -12.05
C HIS A 51 -14.51 -21.52 -12.08
N PRO A 52 -15.74 -21.00 -11.95
CA PRO A 52 -15.95 -19.57 -11.79
C PRO A 52 -15.44 -19.10 -10.41
N VAL A 53 -14.61 -18.07 -10.41
CA VAL A 53 -14.05 -17.44 -9.21
C VAL A 53 -14.28 -15.93 -9.34
N ASP A 54 -14.74 -15.30 -8.26
CA ASP A 54 -15.02 -13.86 -8.21
C ASP A 54 -13.89 -13.09 -7.50
N LEU A 55 -13.22 -13.76 -6.55
CA LEU A 55 -12.16 -13.18 -5.71
C LEU A 55 -11.04 -14.19 -5.46
N ILE A 56 -9.78 -13.75 -5.61
CA ILE A 56 -8.60 -14.54 -5.27
C ILE A 56 -7.89 -13.89 -4.07
N PHE A 57 -7.59 -14.69 -3.05
CA PHE A 57 -6.58 -14.38 -2.05
C PHE A 57 -5.28 -15.03 -2.52
N LEU A 58 -4.28 -14.23 -2.85
CA LEU A 58 -3.08 -14.67 -3.57
C LEU A 58 -1.82 -14.32 -2.79
N ASP A 59 -1.01 -15.32 -2.44
CA ASP A 59 0.33 -15.02 -1.95
C ASP A 59 1.21 -14.44 -3.06
N ILE A 60 1.97 -13.43 -2.71
CA ILE A 60 2.96 -12.84 -3.63
C ILE A 60 4.11 -13.81 -3.86
N ARG A 61 4.57 -14.51 -2.83
CA ARG A 61 5.69 -15.45 -2.93
C ARG A 61 5.21 -16.88 -3.12
N LEU A 62 4.94 -17.25 -4.35
CA LEU A 62 4.67 -18.62 -4.72
C LEU A 62 5.91 -19.28 -5.35
N PRO A 63 6.10 -20.59 -5.19
CA PRO A 63 7.17 -21.30 -5.85
C PRO A 63 7.02 -21.27 -7.37
N GLN A 64 8.14 -21.15 -8.10
CA GLN A 64 8.27 -21.16 -9.56
C GLN A 64 7.74 -19.89 -10.27
N LEU A 65 6.63 -19.33 -9.85
CA LEU A 65 6.01 -18.15 -10.46
C LEU A 65 5.39 -17.30 -9.36
N ASN A 66 5.90 -16.09 -9.12
CA ASN A 66 5.36 -15.22 -8.08
C ASN A 66 3.95 -14.69 -8.42
N GLY A 67 3.23 -14.22 -7.40
CA GLY A 67 1.84 -13.77 -7.56
C GLY A 67 1.68 -12.62 -8.56
N ASN A 68 2.65 -11.69 -8.63
CA ASN A 68 2.63 -10.58 -9.58
C ASN A 68 2.76 -11.09 -11.03
N GLU A 69 3.66 -12.02 -11.29
CA GLU A 69 3.84 -12.64 -12.60
C GLU A 69 2.63 -13.49 -12.99
N PHE A 70 2.07 -14.22 -12.03
CA PHE A 70 0.84 -14.99 -12.23
C PHE A 70 -0.32 -14.11 -12.69
N LEU A 71 -0.54 -12.94 -12.08
CA LEU A 71 -1.61 -12.02 -12.50
C LEU A 71 -1.40 -11.48 -13.92
N LYS A 72 -0.16 -11.17 -14.31
CA LYS A 72 0.15 -10.67 -15.65
C LYS A 72 -0.16 -11.68 -16.77
N ILE A 73 -0.18 -12.97 -16.44
CA ILE A 73 -0.51 -14.04 -17.41
C ILE A 73 -2.02 -14.19 -17.59
N LEU A 74 -2.83 -13.85 -16.59
CA LEU A 74 -4.29 -13.96 -16.64
C LEU A 74 -4.87 -12.84 -17.53
N LYS A 75 -5.60 -13.22 -18.59
CA LYS A 75 -6.23 -12.25 -19.52
C LYS A 75 -7.33 -11.41 -18.87
N ASN A 76 -8.14 -12.03 -18.00
CA ASN A 76 -9.23 -11.38 -17.26
C ASN A 76 -9.22 -11.93 -15.84
N PRO A 77 -8.34 -11.44 -14.96
CA PRO A 77 -8.26 -11.95 -13.60
C PRO A 77 -9.54 -11.62 -12.82
N PRO A 78 -10.00 -12.51 -11.93
CA PRO A 78 -10.92 -12.14 -10.89
C PRO A 78 -10.36 -11.00 -10.04
N LYS A 79 -11.17 -10.43 -9.13
CA LYS A 79 -10.65 -9.50 -8.14
C LYS A 79 -9.58 -10.18 -7.29
N VAL A 80 -8.54 -9.43 -6.93
CA VAL A 80 -7.40 -9.99 -6.19
C VAL A 80 -7.15 -9.20 -4.92
N ILE A 81 -6.97 -9.94 -3.82
CA ILE A 81 -6.41 -9.46 -2.57
C ILE A 81 -5.10 -10.22 -2.36
N PHE A 82 -3.99 -9.51 -2.31
CA PHE A 82 -2.71 -10.13 -2.01
C PHE A 82 -2.57 -10.49 -0.53
N THR A 83 -1.92 -11.61 -0.26
CA THR A 83 -1.40 -11.97 1.07
C THR A 83 0.13 -12.00 1.02
N THR A 84 0.82 -11.51 2.04
CA THR A 84 2.29 -11.49 2.03
C THR A 84 2.86 -11.36 3.43
N ALA A 85 4.03 -11.96 3.67
CA ALA A 85 4.82 -11.74 4.88
C ALA A 85 5.68 -10.45 4.80
N HIS A 86 5.75 -9.81 3.64
CA HIS A 86 6.69 -8.73 3.33
C HIS A 86 5.95 -7.43 2.97
N ALA A 87 6.12 -6.42 3.80
CA ALA A 87 5.47 -5.12 3.61
C ALA A 87 6.01 -4.34 2.39
N GLU A 88 7.24 -4.64 1.95
CA GLU A 88 7.89 -3.97 0.80
C GLU A 88 7.17 -4.23 -0.53
N TYR A 89 6.51 -5.38 -0.70
CA TYR A 89 5.76 -5.68 -1.93
C TYR A 89 4.42 -4.93 -2.04
N ALA A 90 3.99 -4.28 -0.98
CA ALA A 90 2.80 -3.43 -1.04
C ALA A 90 2.98 -2.22 -1.99
N LEU A 91 4.23 -1.84 -2.27
CA LEU A 91 4.58 -0.71 -3.15
C LEU A 91 4.64 -1.12 -4.64
N GLU A 92 4.98 -2.38 -4.96
CA GLU A 92 5.05 -2.86 -6.36
C GLU A 92 3.66 -3.11 -6.98
N GLY A 93 2.61 -3.16 -6.18
CA GLY A 93 1.25 -3.46 -6.63
C GLY A 93 0.50 -2.31 -7.27
N TYR A 94 1.05 -1.12 -7.34
CA TYR A 94 0.41 0.03 -8.01
C TYR A 94 0.25 -0.15 -9.53
N GLU A 95 1.02 -1.03 -10.15
CA GLU A 95 0.88 -1.37 -11.59
C GLU A 95 -0.15 -2.49 -11.86
N LEU A 96 -0.65 -3.16 -10.81
CA LEU A 96 -1.60 -4.25 -10.92
C LEU A 96 -2.93 -3.82 -10.32
N ASP A 97 -4.03 -3.98 -11.06
CA ASP A 97 -5.40 -3.65 -10.61
C ASP A 97 -5.87 -4.63 -9.52
N ILE A 98 -5.31 -4.45 -8.30
CA ILE A 98 -5.65 -5.26 -7.13
C ILE A 98 -6.53 -4.49 -6.16
N VAL A 99 -7.37 -5.23 -5.44
CA VAL A 99 -8.31 -4.65 -4.47
C VAL A 99 -7.60 -4.20 -3.20
N ASP A 100 -6.74 -5.05 -2.63
CA ASP A 100 -6.11 -4.79 -1.35
C ASP A 100 -4.94 -5.75 -1.04
N TYR A 101 -4.23 -5.50 0.08
CA TYR A 101 -3.15 -6.31 0.65
C TYR A 101 -3.46 -6.75 2.07
N LEU A 102 -3.09 -7.99 2.40
CA LEU A 102 -3.14 -8.55 3.75
C LEU A 102 -1.74 -8.98 4.18
N LEU A 103 -1.20 -8.32 5.20
CA LEU A 103 0.09 -8.71 5.77
C LEU A 103 -0.08 -9.91 6.70
N LYS A 104 0.72 -10.95 6.48
CA LYS A 104 0.78 -12.13 7.38
C LYS A 104 1.48 -11.76 8.70
N PRO A 105 0.99 -12.22 9.88
CA PRO A 105 -0.21 -13.01 10.08
C PRO A 105 -1.49 -12.19 9.89
N VAL A 106 -2.39 -12.69 9.02
CA VAL A 106 -3.62 -11.99 8.65
C VAL A 106 -4.57 -11.92 9.85
N GLN A 107 -4.96 -10.69 10.22
CA GLN A 107 -5.95 -10.45 11.27
C GLN A 107 -7.37 -10.41 10.67
N PHE A 108 -8.35 -10.95 11.40
CA PHE A 108 -9.72 -11.07 10.90
C PHE A 108 -10.38 -9.73 10.55
N ASP A 109 -10.15 -8.69 11.37
CA ASP A 109 -10.66 -7.34 11.10
C ASP A 109 -10.09 -6.75 9.80
N ARG A 110 -8.81 -7.04 9.51
CA ARG A 110 -8.13 -6.61 8.28
C ARG A 110 -8.66 -7.37 7.06
N PHE A 111 -8.91 -8.68 7.22
CA PHE A 111 -9.55 -9.51 6.20
C PHE A 111 -10.94 -8.96 5.84
N LEU A 112 -11.79 -8.67 6.84
CA LEU A 112 -13.13 -8.12 6.61
C LEU A 112 -13.10 -6.80 5.84
N LYS A 113 -12.15 -5.90 6.15
CA LYS A 113 -11.99 -4.62 5.43
C LYS A 113 -11.63 -4.84 3.96
N ALA A 114 -10.72 -5.77 3.67
CA ALA A 114 -10.32 -6.09 2.30
C ALA A 114 -11.48 -6.71 1.49
N VAL A 115 -12.23 -7.62 2.10
CA VAL A 115 -13.43 -8.21 1.51
C VAL A 115 -14.49 -7.14 1.22
N HIS A 116 -14.77 -6.26 2.17
CA HIS A 116 -15.73 -5.17 1.97
C HIS A 116 -15.35 -4.29 0.77
N LYS A 117 -14.07 -3.96 0.62
CA LYS A 117 -13.54 -3.23 -0.52
C LYS A 117 -13.75 -3.99 -1.83
N ALA A 118 -13.54 -5.32 -1.83
CA ALA A 118 -13.77 -6.17 -2.99
C ALA A 118 -15.24 -6.22 -3.42
N VAL A 119 -16.17 -6.17 -2.47
CA VAL A 119 -17.62 -6.22 -2.74
C VAL A 119 -18.13 -4.91 -3.31
N GLN A 120 -17.70 -3.77 -2.77
CA GLN A 120 -18.17 -2.43 -3.19
C GLN A 120 -17.84 -2.10 -4.65
N THR A 121 -16.76 -2.64 -5.21
CA THR A 121 -16.40 -2.41 -6.62
C THR A 121 -17.33 -3.08 -7.65
N ASN A 122 -18.37 -3.81 -7.23
CA ASN A 122 -19.36 -4.41 -8.14
C ASN A 122 -20.56 -3.49 -8.45
N TYR A 123 -20.67 -2.35 -7.81
CA TYR A 123 -21.71 -1.36 -8.13
C TYR A 123 -21.04 -0.16 -8.78
N ALA A 124 -21.14 -0.10 -10.13
CA ALA A 124 -20.77 1.09 -10.89
C ALA A 124 -21.81 2.18 -10.59
N GLU A 125 -21.37 3.25 -9.94
CA GLU A 125 -21.54 4.66 -10.26
C GLU A 125 -20.92 5.52 -9.17
N PRO A 126 -20.30 6.66 -9.52
CA PRO A 126 -19.57 7.46 -8.56
C PRO A 126 -20.52 8.37 -7.79
N ALA A 127 -20.87 8.03 -6.57
CA ALA A 127 -21.40 9.00 -5.63
C ALA A 127 -20.28 9.45 -4.69
N PRO A 128 -20.02 10.75 -4.58
CA PRO A 128 -18.99 11.25 -3.69
C PRO A 128 -19.56 11.31 -2.27
N ILE A 129 -19.15 10.44 -1.41
CA ILE A 129 -19.02 10.61 0.05
C ILE A 129 -18.54 9.27 0.61
N ALA A 130 -17.23 9.10 0.68
CA ALA A 130 -16.62 8.14 1.59
C ALA A 130 -15.96 8.94 2.72
N PRO A 131 -16.07 8.54 3.99
CA PRO A 131 -14.97 8.84 4.87
C PRO A 131 -13.79 8.01 4.37
N GLU A 132 -12.81 8.67 3.78
CA GLU A 132 -11.51 8.13 3.46
C GLU A 132 -10.94 7.48 4.73
N PHE A 133 -11.06 6.16 4.85
CA PHE A 133 -10.09 5.43 5.63
C PHE A 133 -8.80 5.44 4.81
N LYS A 134 -8.08 6.56 4.84
CA LYS A 134 -6.69 6.60 4.44
C LYS A 134 -6.01 5.43 5.13
N GLN A 135 -5.57 4.43 4.36
CA GLN A 135 -4.55 3.52 4.88
C GLN A 135 -3.45 4.43 5.38
N GLN A 136 -3.27 4.44 6.70
CA GLN A 136 -2.23 5.26 7.30
C GLN A 136 -0.89 4.61 6.94
N ALA A 137 -0.38 4.94 5.75
CA ALA A 137 0.93 4.52 5.31
C ALA A 137 1.98 5.02 6.30
N PHE A 138 2.97 4.20 6.60
CA PHE A 138 3.99 4.51 7.59
C PHE A 138 5.37 4.06 7.11
N VAL A 139 6.39 4.66 7.68
CA VAL A 139 7.80 4.30 7.48
C VAL A 139 8.46 4.09 8.83
N TYR A 140 9.47 3.23 8.89
CA TYR A 140 10.28 3.03 10.08
C TYR A 140 11.59 3.80 9.98
N PHE A 141 11.89 4.61 10.99
CA PHE A 141 13.19 5.25 11.18
C PHE A 141 13.93 4.65 12.37
N ARG A 142 15.22 4.39 12.21
CA ARG A 142 16.06 3.92 13.31
C ARG A 142 16.53 5.10 14.15
N ALA A 143 15.95 5.31 15.32
CA ALA A 143 16.34 6.34 16.28
C ALA A 143 16.60 5.71 17.66
N ASP A 144 17.63 6.13 18.36
CA ASP A 144 17.98 5.68 19.72
C ASP A 144 18.02 4.14 19.88
N ARG A 145 18.60 3.44 18.90
CA ARG A 145 18.67 1.96 18.82
C ARG A 145 17.32 1.25 18.72
N LYS A 146 16.24 1.98 18.39
CA LYS A 146 14.89 1.46 18.20
C LYS A 146 14.41 1.76 16.79
N MET A 147 13.47 0.94 16.30
CA MET A 147 12.71 1.24 15.09
C MET A 147 11.46 2.03 15.49
N VAL A 148 11.40 3.29 15.08
CA VAL A 148 10.27 4.20 15.36
C VAL A 148 9.35 4.21 14.16
N LYS A 149 8.10 3.78 14.36
CA LYS A 149 7.03 3.84 13.35
C LYS A 149 6.55 5.28 13.20
N VAL A 150 6.58 5.80 11.99
CA VAL A 150 6.14 7.16 11.65
C VAL A 150 5.09 7.07 10.57
N MET A 151 3.91 7.62 10.84
CA MET A 151 2.85 7.70 9.84
C MET A 151 3.22 8.74 8.79
N LEU A 152 3.08 8.44 7.50
CA LEU A 152 3.40 9.40 6.44
C LEU A 152 2.58 10.69 6.56
N ASP A 153 1.32 10.57 6.97
CA ASP A 153 0.44 11.73 7.20
C ASP A 153 0.90 12.64 8.36
N ASP A 154 1.73 12.13 9.27
CA ASP A 154 2.30 12.93 10.35
C ASP A 154 3.55 13.71 9.91
N ILE A 155 4.23 13.30 8.81
CA ILE A 155 5.46 13.95 8.36
C ILE A 155 5.11 15.31 7.74
N LEU A 156 5.81 16.34 8.19
CA LEU A 156 5.72 17.70 7.66
C LEU A 156 6.82 17.92 6.60
N TYR A 157 8.04 17.69 7.00
CA TYR A 157 9.21 17.77 6.13
C TYR A 157 10.40 17.00 6.73
N ILE A 158 11.42 16.76 5.91
CA ILE A 158 12.67 16.10 6.30
C ILE A 158 13.82 17.02 5.95
N GLU A 159 14.75 17.20 6.91
CA GLU A 159 15.92 18.05 6.80
C GLU A 159 17.20 17.24 6.95
N SER A 160 18.14 17.39 6.03
CA SER A 160 19.47 16.78 6.12
C SER A 160 20.38 17.62 7.01
N MET A 161 20.97 16.97 8.01
CA MET A 161 21.92 17.56 8.98
C MET A 161 23.25 16.80 8.95
N LYS A 162 24.09 17.01 7.94
CA LYS A 162 25.36 16.29 7.71
C LYS A 162 25.13 14.76 7.63
N ASP A 163 25.51 14.02 8.67
CA ASP A 163 25.42 12.56 8.75
C ASP A 163 24.06 12.04 9.26
N TYR A 164 23.15 12.95 9.59
CA TYR A 164 21.83 12.65 10.14
C TYR A 164 20.74 13.32 9.32
N ILE A 165 19.56 12.80 9.42
CA ILE A 165 18.34 13.49 8.99
C ILE A 165 17.46 13.77 10.19
N LYS A 166 16.73 14.87 10.09
CA LYS A 166 15.69 15.28 11.02
C LYS A 166 14.34 15.12 10.33
N VAL A 167 13.54 14.19 10.80
CA VAL A 167 12.15 13.99 10.34
C VAL A 167 11.25 14.80 11.27
N VAL A 168 10.64 15.84 10.73
CA VAL A 168 9.74 16.72 11.49
C VAL A 168 8.31 16.25 11.25
N THR A 169 7.61 15.94 12.32
CA THR A 169 6.24 15.44 12.28
C THR A 169 5.31 16.30 13.14
N THR A 170 4.01 16.12 12.96
CA THR A 170 2.97 16.75 13.82
C THR A 170 3.05 16.32 15.28
N LYS A 171 3.74 15.19 15.56
CA LYS A 171 3.88 14.58 16.90
C LYS A 171 5.23 14.82 17.56
N GLY A 172 6.18 15.40 16.83
CA GLY A 172 7.54 15.65 17.31
C GLY A 172 8.61 15.44 16.24
N VAL A 173 9.84 15.38 16.67
CA VAL A 173 11.02 15.29 15.80
C VAL A 173 11.76 13.99 16.04
N ILE A 174 12.16 13.32 14.94
CA ILE A 174 12.94 12.09 14.97
C ILE A 174 14.28 12.37 14.26
N ILE A 175 15.38 11.99 14.89
CA ILE A 175 16.72 12.10 14.32
C ILE A 175 17.23 10.70 14.04
N THR A 176 17.65 10.45 12.80
CA THR A 176 18.17 9.15 12.38
C THR A 176 19.42 9.29 11.51
N LYS A 177 20.31 8.31 11.60
CA LYS A 177 21.56 8.28 10.81
C LYS A 177 21.27 7.62 9.46
N GLN A 178 20.78 8.41 8.52
CA GLN A 178 20.50 8.01 7.14
C GLN A 178 20.84 9.16 6.20
N SER A 179 21.02 8.88 4.91
CA SER A 179 21.15 9.92 3.89
C SER A 179 19.76 10.39 3.44
N ILE A 180 19.67 11.66 3.04
CA ILE A 180 18.40 12.19 2.52
C ILE A 180 17.96 11.48 1.22
N SER A 181 18.90 11.02 0.40
CA SER A 181 18.59 10.26 -0.83
C SER A 181 18.04 8.87 -0.51
N SER A 182 18.59 8.17 0.50
CA SER A 182 18.05 6.89 0.94
C SER A 182 16.63 7.03 1.50
N VAL A 183 16.32 8.14 2.15
CA VAL A 183 14.97 8.40 2.67
C VAL A 183 14.01 8.81 1.56
N GLU A 184 14.48 9.58 0.57
CA GLU A 184 13.70 9.90 -0.63
C GLU A 184 13.19 8.64 -1.34
N GLU A 185 14.03 7.61 -1.51
CA GLU A 185 13.67 6.31 -2.09
C GLU A 185 12.62 5.52 -1.27
N MET A 186 12.50 5.80 0.03
CA MET A 186 11.53 5.15 0.93
C MET A 186 10.16 5.85 0.95
N LEU A 187 10.06 7.04 0.38
CA LEU A 187 8.87 7.87 0.45
C LEU A 187 8.11 7.86 -0.88
N PRO A 188 6.77 7.80 -0.86
CA PRO A 188 5.96 7.89 -2.07
C PRO A 188 6.14 9.24 -2.77
N GLU A 189 6.46 9.24 -4.07
CA GLU A 189 6.71 10.45 -4.87
C GLU A 189 5.45 11.32 -5.06
N ASP A 190 4.27 10.73 -4.97
CA ASP A 190 2.98 11.42 -5.01
C ASP A 190 2.63 12.18 -3.73
N LEU A 191 3.32 11.87 -2.62
CA LEU A 191 3.12 12.52 -1.32
C LEU A 191 4.29 13.38 -0.88
N PHE A 192 5.50 13.11 -1.38
CA PHE A 192 6.73 13.78 -0.95
C PHE A 192 7.53 14.28 -2.13
N LEU A 193 8.08 15.48 -1.99
CA LEU A 193 8.85 16.14 -3.04
C LEU A 193 10.18 16.65 -2.49
N ARG A 194 11.27 16.28 -3.15
CA ARG A 194 12.57 16.86 -2.83
C ARG A 194 12.69 18.26 -3.42
N THR A 195 12.79 19.25 -2.56
CA THR A 195 12.82 20.68 -2.95
C THR A 195 14.21 21.29 -2.89
N HIS A 196 15.12 20.63 -2.17
CA HIS A 196 16.49 21.10 -1.97
C HIS A 196 17.42 19.91 -1.73
N ARG A 197 18.74 20.10 -1.92
CA ARG A 197 19.75 19.07 -1.55
C ARG A 197 19.59 18.59 -0.10
N SER A 198 19.00 19.40 0.77
CA SER A 198 18.84 19.13 2.19
C SER A 198 17.37 19.04 2.65
N PHE A 199 16.40 19.15 1.76
CA PHE A 199 14.98 19.13 2.16
C PHE A 199 14.11 18.27 1.26
N ILE A 200 13.22 17.49 1.91
CA ILE A 200 12.06 16.81 1.31
C ILE A 200 10.81 17.32 2.05
N VAL A 201 9.77 17.67 1.32
CA VAL A 201 8.52 18.20 1.88
C VAL A 201 7.35 17.25 1.62
N ALA A 202 6.40 17.20 2.54
CA ALA A 202 5.13 16.53 2.32
C ALA A 202 4.19 17.44 1.54
N LEU A 203 3.82 17.05 0.31
CA LEU A 203 2.97 17.84 -0.59
C LEU A 203 1.63 18.26 0.03
N PRO A 204 0.90 17.35 0.75
CA PRO A 204 -0.37 17.73 1.39
C PRO A 204 -0.23 18.73 2.54
N LYS A 205 1.00 19.02 3.01
CA LYS A 205 1.28 19.93 4.12
C LYS A 205 1.73 21.31 3.67
N ILE A 206 1.88 21.52 2.38
CA ILE A 206 2.24 22.83 1.81
C ILE A 206 1.08 23.78 2.00
N ARG A 207 1.34 24.93 2.64
CA ARG A 207 0.37 26.00 2.86
C ARG A 207 0.41 27.03 1.74
N SER A 208 1.62 27.42 1.37
CA SER A 208 1.88 28.37 0.29
C SER A 208 3.27 28.15 -0.29
N TYR A 209 3.50 28.61 -1.50
CA TYR A 209 4.83 28.55 -2.12
C TYR A 209 5.09 29.73 -3.04
N THR A 210 6.38 29.98 -3.25
CA THR A 210 6.91 30.92 -4.25
C THR A 210 7.88 30.19 -5.17
N SER A 211 8.54 30.87 -6.08
CA SER A 211 9.62 30.28 -6.89
C SER A 211 10.88 29.92 -6.09
N GLU A 212 10.99 30.34 -4.83
CA GLU A 212 12.20 30.19 -4.01
C GLU A 212 11.96 29.51 -2.66
N LEU A 213 10.75 29.54 -2.13
CA LEU A 213 10.39 29.07 -0.80
C LEU A 213 9.08 28.31 -0.81
N ILE A 214 8.96 27.33 0.08
CA ILE A 214 7.73 26.59 0.42
C ILE A 214 7.44 26.82 1.89
N GLU A 215 6.20 27.20 2.21
CA GLU A 215 5.74 27.37 3.59
C GLU A 215 4.99 26.13 4.06
N ILE A 216 5.46 25.53 5.17
CA ILE A 216 4.78 24.45 5.88
C ILE A 216 4.60 24.89 7.32
N GLU A 217 3.35 25.01 7.78
CA GLU A 217 2.96 25.62 9.06
C GLU A 217 3.53 27.04 9.23
N LYS A 218 4.64 27.19 9.94
CA LYS A 218 5.35 28.46 10.21
C LYS A 218 6.82 28.40 9.78
N VAL A 219 7.18 27.41 8.96
CA VAL A 219 8.55 27.16 8.53
C VAL A 219 8.65 27.41 7.03
N GLU A 220 9.62 28.22 6.65
CA GLU A 220 9.98 28.49 5.26
C GLU A 220 11.10 27.52 4.83
N ILE A 221 10.85 26.70 3.83
CA ILE A 221 11.77 25.69 3.30
C ILE A 221 12.27 26.17 1.92
N PRO A 222 13.59 26.24 1.70
CA PRO A 222 14.12 26.76 0.45
C PRO A 222 13.93 25.76 -0.72
N ILE A 223 13.71 26.32 -1.92
CA ILE A 223 13.77 25.57 -3.18
C ILE A 223 15.15 25.77 -3.80
N GLY A 224 15.91 24.69 -3.90
CA GLY A 224 17.23 24.72 -4.52
C GLY A 224 17.16 24.99 -6.03
N LYS A 225 18.13 25.72 -6.59
CA LYS A 225 18.16 26.06 -8.02
C LYS A 225 18.01 24.86 -8.95
N LEU A 226 18.63 23.72 -8.60
CA LEU A 226 18.55 22.47 -9.37
C LEU A 226 17.19 21.78 -9.29
N PHE A 227 16.41 22.04 -8.26
CA PHE A 227 15.10 21.40 -8.00
C PHE A 227 13.94 22.25 -8.50
N ARG A 228 14.16 23.55 -8.78
CA ARG A 228 13.10 24.53 -9.10
C ARG A 228 12.17 24.09 -10.22
N ASN A 229 12.72 23.61 -11.34
CA ASN A 229 11.90 23.20 -12.48
C ASN A 229 11.02 21.98 -12.14
N GLY A 230 11.55 21.00 -11.41
CA GLY A 230 10.78 19.84 -10.95
C GLY A 230 9.67 20.25 -9.97
N VAL A 231 10.00 21.09 -9.00
CA VAL A 231 9.05 21.60 -8.00
C VAL A 231 7.91 22.39 -8.67
N MET A 232 8.24 23.32 -9.60
CA MET A 232 7.21 24.10 -10.29
C MET A 232 6.33 23.27 -11.21
N LYS A 233 6.83 22.16 -11.75
CA LYS A 233 6.02 21.22 -12.55
C LYS A 233 4.99 20.45 -11.71
N VAL A 234 5.31 20.18 -10.44
CA VAL A 234 4.43 19.44 -9.53
C VAL A 234 3.42 20.35 -8.84
N LEU A 235 3.82 21.60 -8.51
CA LEU A 235 2.97 22.53 -7.74
C LEU A 235 2.19 23.52 -8.61
N GLY A 236 2.60 23.75 -9.85
CA GLY A 236 1.98 24.69 -10.80
C GLY A 236 1.20 24.01 -11.86
#